data_dc5a9514d0b4f222d47ef162e10b430c
#
_entry.id   dc5a9514d0b4f222d47ef162e10b430c
#
_cell.length_a   1.000
_cell.length_b   1.000
_cell.length_c   1.000
_cell.angle_alpha   90.00
_cell.angle_beta   90.00
_cell.angle_gamma   90.00
#
_symmetry.space_group_name_H-M   'P 1'
#
loop_
_entity.id
_entity.type
_entity.pdbx_description
1 polymer ?
#
loop_
_entity_poly.entity_id
_entity_poly.type
_entity_poly.pdbx_seq_one_letter_code
_entity_poly.pdbx_strand_id
1 'polypeptide(L)'
;MPPPPTPRKEIVIQEDVSPSLERVKVFSWNVLCDKYATASTYGYTPTRALNWDYRKSCILEELRLRDADFLALQEVSTDAFKEDLSPALAQMDYKGVHWPKSRARTMSEKDALTVDGCAMFYKGSKYILLDKQLIEFASIAINRPDMKNQHDVFNRVMPKDNIAIICFLESRLTGARLILVNVHLTWDSALADVKVIQTGILMEHVTKLAEKYARWPAVKDKKMITVPGGDEGDPPPPPQAEPGPSQEYRSNTEIPLLVCGDFNSTEDSSVYELMSMGRVPPDHLELSNYHYGSFTRDGIEHPFSLRDAYAHIKGTAEELPFTNYTPGFADVIDYIWYSTNTLEVVDVLGPPDAAYLKRMPAFPNWHFPADHIQIMAEFVIKGRKEKKQQQQQQQQHAERESGSGSGTPRA
;
A
#
# COMPACT_ATOMS: atom_id res chain seq x y z
N MET A 1 -9.01 -6.96 -31.82
CA MET A 1 -8.70 -7.07 -30.38
C MET A 1 -8.55 -8.56 -30.06
N PRO A 2 -7.52 -8.99 -29.35
CA PRO A 2 -7.41 -10.39 -28.93
C PRO A 2 -8.56 -10.77 -27.98
N PRO A 3 -8.88 -12.06 -27.81
CA PRO A 3 -9.86 -12.49 -26.83
C PRO A 3 -9.44 -12.04 -25.41
N PRO A 4 -10.39 -11.62 -24.56
CA PRO A 4 -10.07 -11.19 -23.20
C PRO A 4 -9.50 -12.34 -22.36
N PRO A 5 -8.74 -12.03 -21.29
CA PRO A 5 -8.33 -13.03 -20.32
C PRO A 5 -9.51 -13.54 -19.51
N THR A 6 -9.35 -14.71 -18.91
CA THR A 6 -10.22 -15.14 -17.84
C THR A 6 -10.11 -14.14 -16.68
N PRO A 7 -11.21 -13.70 -16.06
CA PRO A 7 -11.16 -12.80 -14.91
C PRO A 7 -10.33 -13.38 -13.77
N ARG A 8 -9.52 -12.53 -13.14
CA ARG A 8 -8.75 -12.91 -11.96
C ARG A 8 -9.70 -13.20 -10.79
N LYS A 9 -9.42 -14.27 -10.06
CA LYS A 9 -10.24 -14.73 -8.94
C LYS A 9 -9.62 -14.32 -7.61
N GLU A 10 -10.43 -14.16 -6.60
CA GLU A 10 -9.99 -14.06 -5.22
C GLU A 10 -9.60 -15.45 -4.71
N ILE A 11 -8.44 -15.54 -4.08
CA ILE A 11 -7.88 -16.76 -3.49
C ILE A 11 -8.13 -16.69 -1.99
N VAL A 12 -8.98 -17.57 -1.49
CA VAL A 12 -9.33 -17.63 -0.08
C VAL A 12 -8.16 -18.20 0.72
N ILE A 13 -7.71 -17.44 1.71
CA ILE A 13 -6.65 -17.82 2.64
C ILE A 13 -7.28 -18.39 3.94
N GLN A 14 -8.38 -17.79 4.37
CA GLN A 14 -9.08 -18.18 5.59
C GLN A 14 -10.59 -18.25 5.36
N GLU A 15 -11.16 -19.45 5.51
CA GLU A 15 -12.60 -19.70 5.30
C GLU A 15 -13.46 -19.31 6.51
N ASP A 16 -13.01 -19.65 7.74
CA ASP A 16 -13.78 -19.50 8.98
C ASP A 16 -13.50 -18.16 9.67
N VAL A 17 -13.98 -17.08 9.08
CA VAL A 17 -13.88 -15.74 9.68
C VAL A 17 -15.19 -15.38 10.38
N SER A 18 -15.10 -15.02 11.67
CA SER A 18 -16.28 -14.59 12.45
C SER A 18 -16.98 -13.41 11.77
N PRO A 19 -18.30 -13.48 11.53
CA PRO A 19 -19.07 -12.38 10.94
C PRO A 19 -19.08 -11.09 11.77
N SER A 20 -18.73 -11.20 13.06
CA SER A 20 -18.68 -10.05 13.97
C SER A 20 -17.40 -9.22 13.85
N LEU A 21 -16.38 -9.71 13.14
CA LEU A 21 -15.14 -8.98 12.92
C LEU A 21 -15.29 -8.03 11.75
N GLU A 22 -14.69 -6.84 11.88
CA GLU A 22 -14.66 -5.88 10.78
C GLU A 22 -13.73 -6.36 9.66
N ARG A 23 -14.27 -6.38 8.45
CA ARG A 23 -13.54 -6.68 7.24
C ARG A 23 -13.10 -5.40 6.55
N VAL A 24 -11.90 -5.43 6.00
CA VAL A 24 -11.27 -4.30 5.31
C VAL A 24 -10.66 -4.81 4.01
N LYS A 25 -11.17 -4.35 2.87
CA LYS A 25 -10.66 -4.70 1.54
C LYS A 25 -9.79 -3.56 1.00
N VAL A 26 -8.53 -3.86 0.67
CA VAL A 26 -7.54 -2.88 0.20
C VAL A 26 -7.06 -3.26 -1.19
N PHE A 27 -7.05 -2.29 -2.07
CA PHE A 27 -6.63 -2.40 -3.46
C PHE A 27 -5.44 -1.46 -3.71
N SER A 28 -4.38 -1.92 -4.36
CA SER A 28 -3.23 -1.11 -4.75
C SER A 28 -2.87 -1.31 -6.21
N TRP A 29 -2.57 -0.22 -6.92
CA TRP A 29 -2.26 -0.27 -8.33
C TRP A 29 -1.47 0.96 -8.81
N ASN A 30 -0.34 0.73 -9.45
CA ASN A 30 0.30 1.73 -10.32
C ASN A 30 -0.47 1.75 -11.65
N VAL A 31 -1.18 2.84 -11.91
CA VAL A 31 -2.10 2.95 -13.05
C VAL A 31 -1.43 3.43 -14.33
N LEU A 32 -0.15 3.66 -14.31
CA LEU A 32 0.68 4.22 -15.39
C LEU A 32 0.19 5.61 -15.82
N CYS A 33 0.91 6.63 -15.41
CA CYS A 33 0.61 8.02 -15.79
C CYS A 33 0.58 8.18 -17.32
N ASP A 34 -0.38 8.93 -17.85
CA ASP A 34 -0.53 9.16 -19.28
C ASP A 34 0.74 9.70 -19.94
N LYS A 35 1.46 10.58 -19.24
CA LYS A 35 2.73 11.15 -19.68
C LYS A 35 3.80 10.08 -19.97
N TYR A 36 3.75 8.92 -19.30
CA TYR A 36 4.71 7.84 -19.47
C TYR A 36 4.22 6.76 -20.44
N ALA A 37 2.92 6.70 -20.72
CA ALA A 37 2.29 5.73 -21.62
C ALA A 37 2.52 6.10 -23.10
N THR A 38 3.79 6.16 -23.52
CA THR A 38 4.17 6.61 -24.87
C THR A 38 4.46 5.46 -25.81
N ALA A 39 4.25 5.68 -27.12
CA ALA A 39 4.61 4.71 -28.15
C ALA A 39 6.12 4.46 -28.24
N SER A 40 6.96 5.38 -27.77
CA SER A 40 8.42 5.18 -27.68
C SER A 40 8.81 4.21 -26.59
N THR A 41 8.08 4.21 -25.46
CA THR A 41 8.32 3.30 -24.33
C THR A 41 7.65 1.95 -24.55
N TYR A 42 6.41 1.94 -25.04
CA TYR A 42 5.56 0.78 -25.21
C TYR A 42 5.24 0.50 -26.68
N GLY A 43 6.27 0.46 -27.54
CA GLY A 43 6.12 0.29 -29.00
C GLY A 43 5.45 -1.00 -29.44
N TYR A 44 5.36 -1.99 -28.56
CA TYR A 44 4.63 -3.26 -28.76
C TYR A 44 3.12 -3.12 -28.49
N THR A 45 2.69 -2.03 -27.86
CA THR A 45 1.29 -1.77 -27.51
C THR A 45 0.61 -0.97 -28.62
N PRO A 46 -0.58 -1.37 -29.10
CA PRO A 46 -1.33 -0.53 -30.05
C PRO A 46 -1.59 0.86 -29.51
N THR A 47 -1.33 1.88 -30.31
CA THR A 47 -1.45 3.31 -29.90
C THR A 47 -2.80 3.65 -29.27
N ARG A 48 -3.89 3.06 -29.77
CA ARG A 48 -5.23 3.26 -29.19
C ARG A 48 -5.34 2.71 -27.76
N ALA A 49 -4.64 1.61 -27.45
CA ALA A 49 -4.62 1.04 -26.11
C ALA A 49 -3.74 1.82 -25.14
N LEU A 50 -2.85 2.69 -25.64
CA LEU A 50 -2.07 3.64 -24.81
C LEU A 50 -2.83 4.93 -24.52
N ASN A 51 -3.87 5.26 -25.28
CA ASN A 51 -4.63 6.49 -25.11
C ASN A 51 -5.29 6.55 -23.72
N TRP A 52 -5.19 7.70 -23.06
CA TRP A 52 -5.70 7.88 -21.69
C TRP A 52 -7.20 7.62 -21.57
N ASP A 53 -8.02 8.10 -22.51
CA ASP A 53 -9.46 7.90 -22.45
C ASP A 53 -9.85 6.42 -22.50
N TYR A 54 -9.09 5.63 -23.29
CA TYR A 54 -9.26 4.18 -23.31
C TYR A 54 -8.81 3.54 -22.00
N ARG A 55 -7.59 3.83 -21.56
CA ARG A 55 -7.01 3.27 -20.33
C ARG A 55 -7.82 3.66 -19.10
N LYS A 56 -8.22 4.92 -19.00
CA LYS A 56 -9.08 5.45 -17.94
C LYS A 56 -10.39 4.64 -17.81
N SER A 57 -11.03 4.33 -18.95
CA SER A 57 -12.26 3.53 -18.96
C SER A 57 -12.03 2.13 -18.38
N CYS A 58 -10.94 1.47 -18.77
CA CYS A 58 -10.56 0.17 -18.23
C CYS A 58 -10.21 0.23 -16.74
N ILE A 59 -9.49 1.28 -16.32
CA ILE A 59 -9.13 1.50 -14.90
C ILE A 59 -10.40 1.68 -14.05
N LEU A 60 -11.32 2.55 -14.46
CA LEU A 60 -12.55 2.79 -13.72
C LEU A 60 -13.47 1.57 -13.65
N GLU A 61 -13.50 0.77 -14.73
CA GLU A 61 -14.24 -0.49 -14.74
C GLU A 61 -13.67 -1.49 -13.73
N GLU A 62 -12.36 -1.65 -13.68
CA GLU A 62 -11.69 -2.52 -12.71
C GLU A 62 -11.91 -2.06 -11.27
N LEU A 63 -11.79 -0.76 -10.99
CA LEU A 63 -12.04 -0.20 -9.66
C LEU A 63 -13.50 -0.43 -9.22
N ARG A 64 -14.47 -0.33 -10.16
CA ARG A 64 -15.87 -0.63 -9.88
C ARG A 64 -16.10 -2.12 -9.62
N LEU A 65 -15.47 -2.98 -10.41
CA LEU A 65 -15.60 -4.43 -10.26
C LEU A 65 -15.08 -4.93 -8.91
N ARG A 66 -13.95 -4.37 -8.43
CA ARG A 66 -13.33 -4.80 -7.17
C ARG A 66 -14.00 -4.23 -5.93
N ASP A 67 -14.59 -3.05 -6.03
CA ASP A 67 -15.35 -2.37 -4.99
C ASP A 67 -14.69 -2.42 -3.59
N ALA A 68 -13.38 -2.20 -3.54
CA ALA A 68 -12.61 -2.26 -2.30
C ALA A 68 -12.94 -1.09 -1.36
N ASP A 69 -12.71 -1.24 -0.07
CA ASP A 69 -12.93 -0.17 0.91
C ASP A 69 -11.92 0.97 0.75
N PHE A 70 -10.69 0.61 0.36
CA PHE A 70 -9.58 1.52 0.16
C PHE A 70 -8.86 1.26 -1.16
N LEU A 71 -8.52 2.35 -1.87
CA LEU A 71 -7.75 2.32 -3.10
C LEU A 71 -6.46 3.12 -2.90
N ALA A 72 -5.32 2.47 -3.07
CA ALA A 72 -3.99 3.08 -3.08
C ALA A 72 -3.46 3.08 -4.51
N LEU A 73 -3.50 4.23 -5.20
CA LEU A 73 -3.11 4.35 -6.59
C LEU A 73 -1.81 5.14 -6.72
N GLN A 74 -0.90 4.68 -7.56
CA GLN A 74 0.34 5.33 -7.89
C GLN A 74 0.31 5.80 -9.34
N GLU A 75 1.16 6.76 -9.66
CA GLU A 75 1.23 7.43 -10.99
C GLU A 75 -0.06 8.11 -11.43
N VAL A 76 -0.80 8.65 -10.48
CA VAL A 76 -1.98 9.48 -10.75
C VAL A 76 -1.56 10.93 -10.89
N SER A 77 -1.71 11.53 -12.07
CA SER A 77 -1.46 12.96 -12.27
C SER A 77 -2.56 13.82 -11.64
N THR A 78 -2.23 15.07 -11.36
CA THR A 78 -3.16 15.98 -10.66
C THR A 78 -4.42 16.24 -11.48
N ASP A 79 -4.31 16.38 -12.79
CA ASP A 79 -5.45 16.52 -13.72
C ASP A 79 -6.30 15.26 -13.75
N ALA A 80 -5.70 14.07 -13.94
CA ALA A 80 -6.42 12.80 -13.91
C ALA A 80 -7.16 12.57 -12.58
N PHE A 81 -6.55 12.96 -11.45
CA PHE A 81 -7.23 12.89 -10.15
C PHE A 81 -8.45 13.81 -10.08
N LYS A 82 -8.30 15.08 -10.50
CA LYS A 82 -9.35 16.11 -10.35
C LYS A 82 -10.48 15.96 -11.35
N GLU A 83 -10.14 15.66 -12.60
CA GLU A 83 -11.08 15.72 -13.72
C GLU A 83 -11.71 14.38 -14.03
N ASP A 84 -10.99 13.27 -13.79
CA ASP A 84 -11.43 11.93 -14.18
C ASP A 84 -11.78 11.02 -12.98
N LEU A 85 -10.78 10.72 -12.12
CA LEU A 85 -10.93 9.68 -11.11
C LEU A 85 -11.81 10.13 -9.94
N SER A 86 -11.55 11.31 -9.36
CA SER A 86 -12.29 11.77 -8.19
C SER A 86 -13.79 11.97 -8.46
N PRO A 87 -14.22 12.58 -9.58
CA PRO A 87 -15.66 12.69 -9.89
C PRO A 87 -16.33 11.34 -10.12
N ALA A 88 -15.67 10.42 -10.84
CA ALA A 88 -16.23 9.09 -11.11
C ALA A 88 -16.32 8.23 -9.85
N LEU A 89 -15.29 8.25 -9.01
CA LEU A 89 -15.23 7.48 -7.76
C LEU A 89 -16.14 8.06 -6.69
N ALA A 90 -16.42 9.38 -6.70
CA ALA A 90 -17.39 9.99 -5.80
C ALA A 90 -18.80 9.41 -5.99
N GLN A 91 -19.18 9.05 -7.21
CA GLN A 91 -20.45 8.38 -7.51
C GLN A 91 -20.54 6.95 -6.94
N MET A 92 -19.39 6.37 -6.58
CA MET A 92 -19.25 5.05 -5.96
C MET A 92 -18.93 5.15 -4.46
N ASP A 93 -19.29 6.25 -3.80
CA ASP A 93 -19.06 6.53 -2.38
C ASP A 93 -17.60 6.77 -1.98
N TYR A 94 -16.67 7.00 -2.90
CA TYR A 94 -15.30 7.27 -2.51
C TYR A 94 -15.01 8.74 -2.25
N LYS A 95 -14.20 9.00 -1.23
CA LYS A 95 -13.52 10.28 -0.98
C LYS A 95 -12.04 10.12 -1.25
N GLY A 96 -11.44 11.10 -1.92
CA GLY A 96 -10.06 11.03 -2.37
C GLY A 96 -9.12 12.00 -1.67
N VAL A 97 -7.85 11.57 -1.54
CA VAL A 97 -6.70 12.37 -1.14
C VAL A 97 -5.62 12.17 -2.21
N HIS A 98 -5.01 13.25 -2.68
CA HIS A 98 -3.97 13.20 -3.69
C HIS A 98 -2.87 14.22 -3.40
N TRP A 99 -1.62 13.83 -3.61
CA TRP A 99 -0.48 14.74 -3.71
C TRP A 99 0.40 14.35 -4.89
N PRO A 100 0.81 15.34 -5.72
CA PRO A 100 1.80 15.12 -6.76
C PRO A 100 3.19 14.98 -6.15
N LYS A 101 4.11 14.38 -6.91
CA LYS A 101 5.55 14.38 -6.59
C LYS A 101 6.06 15.80 -6.38
N SER A 102 7.08 15.96 -5.54
CA SER A 102 7.51 17.28 -5.03
C SER A 102 7.96 18.25 -6.11
N ARG A 103 8.39 17.78 -7.30
CA ARG A 103 8.75 18.66 -8.43
C ARG A 103 7.61 19.59 -8.89
N ALA A 104 6.35 19.22 -8.64
CA ALA A 104 5.21 20.06 -9.02
C ALA A 104 5.27 21.47 -8.43
N ARG A 105 5.92 21.65 -7.27
CA ARG A 105 6.05 22.96 -6.61
C ARG A 105 6.90 23.97 -7.37
N THR A 106 7.80 23.51 -8.21
CA THR A 106 8.76 24.34 -8.95
C THR A 106 8.37 24.53 -10.42
N MET A 107 7.22 23.98 -10.82
CA MET A 107 6.72 24.03 -12.19
C MET A 107 5.64 25.10 -12.36
N SER A 108 5.35 25.47 -13.60
CA SER A 108 4.18 26.30 -13.90
C SER A 108 2.89 25.60 -13.46
N GLU A 109 1.83 26.36 -13.16
CA GLU A 109 0.54 25.78 -12.77
C GLU A 109 0.04 24.73 -13.79
N LYS A 110 0.18 25.03 -15.07
CA LYS A 110 -0.20 24.11 -16.15
C LYS A 110 0.62 22.83 -16.14
N ASP A 111 1.93 22.94 -16.02
CA ASP A 111 2.81 21.77 -16.04
C ASP A 111 2.67 20.94 -14.75
N ALA A 112 2.44 21.61 -13.61
CA ALA A 112 2.20 20.96 -12.32
C ALA A 112 0.97 20.05 -12.34
N LEU A 113 -0.06 20.35 -13.14
CA LEU A 113 -1.23 19.49 -13.31
C LEU A 113 -0.89 18.11 -13.91
N THR A 114 0.14 18.05 -14.75
CA THR A 114 0.57 16.80 -15.40
C THR A 114 1.54 15.97 -14.56
N VAL A 115 1.93 16.47 -13.38
CA VAL A 115 2.82 15.73 -12.49
C VAL A 115 2.05 14.62 -11.79
N ASP A 116 2.57 13.41 -11.90
CA ASP A 116 2.04 12.24 -11.21
C ASP A 116 2.38 12.25 -9.72
N GLY A 117 1.61 11.49 -8.98
CA GLY A 117 1.78 11.31 -7.54
C GLY A 117 1.01 10.11 -7.02
N CYS A 118 0.75 10.12 -5.74
CA CYS A 118 -0.05 9.10 -5.07
C CYS A 118 -1.47 9.62 -4.82
N ALA A 119 -2.45 8.75 -5.06
CA ALA A 119 -3.85 8.99 -4.70
C ALA A 119 -4.35 7.90 -3.77
N MET A 120 -5.14 8.28 -2.79
CA MET A 120 -5.77 7.36 -1.86
C MET A 120 -7.26 7.67 -1.81
N PHE A 121 -8.09 6.63 -1.95
CA PHE A 121 -9.54 6.75 -1.85
C PHE A 121 -10.06 5.81 -0.77
N TYR A 122 -11.14 6.20 -0.13
CA TYR A 122 -11.80 5.42 0.92
C TYR A 122 -13.32 5.58 0.83
N LYS A 123 -14.06 4.54 1.19
CA LYS A 123 -15.53 4.57 1.25
C LYS A 123 -16.00 5.55 2.32
N GLY A 124 -16.59 6.68 1.90
CA GLY A 124 -16.99 7.78 2.78
C GLY A 124 -18.13 7.41 3.74
N SER A 125 -19.02 6.48 3.34
CA SER A 125 -20.09 5.95 4.21
C SER A 125 -19.54 5.05 5.32
N LYS A 126 -18.43 4.35 5.08
CA LYS A 126 -17.83 3.39 6.04
C LYS A 126 -16.81 4.04 6.97
N TYR A 127 -16.03 5.00 6.47
CA TYR A 127 -14.85 5.53 7.18
C TYR A 127 -14.86 7.05 7.31
N ILE A 128 -14.20 7.52 8.36
CA ILE A 128 -13.90 8.92 8.63
C ILE A 128 -12.40 9.12 8.52
N LEU A 129 -11.96 10.08 7.71
CA LEU A 129 -10.56 10.50 7.68
C LEU A 129 -10.29 11.42 8.87
N LEU A 130 -9.43 10.98 9.78
CA LEU A 130 -9.05 11.72 10.99
C LEU A 130 -7.85 12.62 10.77
N ASP A 131 -6.85 12.13 10.06
CA ASP A 131 -5.62 12.86 9.72
C ASP A 131 -5.05 12.35 8.38
N LYS A 132 -4.27 13.20 7.70
CA LYS A 132 -3.54 12.85 6.49
C LYS A 132 -2.20 13.58 6.45
N GLN A 133 -1.15 12.88 6.03
CA GLN A 133 0.20 13.39 5.98
C GLN A 133 0.85 13.10 4.63
N LEU A 134 1.56 14.08 4.09
CA LEU A 134 2.43 13.94 2.94
C LEU A 134 3.85 13.68 3.42
N ILE A 135 4.50 12.66 2.89
CA ILE A 135 5.91 12.36 3.12
C ILE A 135 6.69 12.65 1.85
N GLU A 136 7.54 13.67 1.90
CA GLU A 136 8.45 14.04 0.81
C GLU A 136 9.87 13.63 1.21
N PHE A 137 10.32 12.52 0.70
CA PHE A 137 11.57 11.87 1.15
C PHE A 137 12.79 12.77 1.04
N ALA A 138 12.97 13.46 -0.10
CA ALA A 138 14.10 14.35 -0.31
C ALA A 138 14.10 15.52 0.68
N SER A 139 12.95 16.16 0.89
CA SER A 139 12.81 17.26 1.83
C SER A 139 13.12 16.85 3.27
N ILE A 140 12.65 15.66 3.67
CA ILE A 140 12.91 15.12 5.00
C ILE A 140 14.40 14.80 5.17
N ALA A 141 15.02 14.11 4.21
CA ALA A 141 16.43 13.72 4.26
C ALA A 141 17.36 14.94 4.41
N ILE A 142 17.12 16.00 3.62
CA ILE A 142 17.93 17.22 3.66
C ILE A 142 17.82 17.92 5.03
N ASN A 143 16.65 17.88 5.66
CA ASN A 143 16.39 18.55 6.92
C ASN A 143 16.75 17.70 8.16
N ARG A 144 17.12 16.44 7.99
CA ARG A 144 17.58 15.59 9.10
C ARG A 144 18.96 16.04 9.57
N PRO A 145 19.16 16.28 10.88
CA PRO A 145 20.46 16.71 11.40
C PRO A 145 21.61 15.74 11.10
N ASP A 146 21.35 14.42 11.15
CA ASP A 146 22.34 13.36 10.92
C ASP A 146 22.66 13.14 9.44
N MET A 147 21.77 13.52 8.54
CA MET A 147 21.94 13.45 7.08
C MET A 147 22.43 14.78 6.46
N LYS A 148 22.40 15.85 7.24
CA LYS A 148 22.83 17.16 6.77
C LYS A 148 24.31 17.15 6.37
N ASN A 149 24.61 17.72 5.20
CA ASN A 149 25.96 17.77 4.61
C ASN A 149 26.54 16.40 4.19
N GLN A 150 25.75 15.33 4.17
CA GLN A 150 26.20 14.07 3.61
C GLN A 150 26.17 14.14 2.08
N HIS A 151 27.28 13.79 1.43
CA HIS A 151 27.43 13.85 -0.02
C HIS A 151 26.41 12.95 -0.75
N ASP A 152 26.16 11.75 -0.23
CA ASP A 152 25.24 10.80 -0.85
C ASP A 152 23.77 11.25 -0.73
N VAL A 153 23.41 11.93 0.35
CA VAL A 153 22.07 12.54 0.48
C VAL A 153 21.85 13.58 -0.62
N PHE A 154 22.82 14.45 -0.86
CA PHE A 154 22.73 15.49 -1.87
C PHE A 154 22.69 14.96 -3.30
N ASN A 155 23.51 13.96 -3.61
CA ASN A 155 23.68 13.49 -4.98
C ASN A 155 22.72 12.37 -5.35
N ARG A 156 22.20 11.63 -4.40
CA ARG A 156 21.39 10.43 -4.65
C ARG A 156 19.96 10.55 -4.18
N VAL A 157 19.71 11.05 -2.96
CA VAL A 157 18.35 11.16 -2.39
C VAL A 157 17.67 12.46 -2.83
N MET A 158 18.35 13.60 -2.72
CA MET A 158 17.77 14.91 -3.02
C MET A 158 17.22 15.05 -4.46
N PRO A 159 17.85 14.47 -5.50
CA PRO A 159 17.31 14.58 -6.86
C PRO A 159 16.03 13.75 -7.10
N LYS A 160 15.59 12.97 -6.14
CA LYS A 160 14.40 12.10 -6.24
C LYS A 160 13.21 12.74 -5.57
N ASP A 161 12.14 12.92 -6.32
CA ASP A 161 10.93 13.64 -5.92
C ASP A 161 9.78 12.72 -5.45
N ASN A 162 10.08 11.48 -5.16
CA ASN A 162 9.15 10.47 -4.69
C ASN A 162 8.49 10.88 -3.36
N ILE A 163 7.27 10.40 -3.18
CA ILE A 163 6.42 10.70 -2.04
C ILE A 163 5.71 9.46 -1.49
N ALA A 164 5.18 9.61 -0.29
CA ALA A 164 4.14 8.72 0.25
C ALA A 164 3.01 9.54 0.88
N ILE A 165 1.84 8.92 0.98
CA ILE A 165 0.67 9.45 1.69
C ILE A 165 0.37 8.55 2.87
N ILE A 166 0.14 9.14 4.04
CA ILE A 166 -0.34 8.44 5.23
C ILE A 166 -1.71 8.98 5.57
N CYS A 167 -2.71 8.11 5.66
CA CYS A 167 -4.06 8.43 6.13
C CYS A 167 -4.36 7.69 7.41
N PHE A 168 -4.95 8.40 8.37
CA PHE A 168 -5.49 7.84 9.60
C PHE A 168 -7.01 7.89 9.55
N LEU A 169 -7.62 6.72 9.62
CA LEU A 169 -9.05 6.54 9.40
C LEU A 169 -9.71 5.85 10.59
N GLU A 170 -11.01 6.09 10.75
CA GLU A 170 -11.82 5.41 11.75
C GLU A 170 -13.10 4.85 11.10
N SER A 171 -13.40 3.59 11.40
CA SER A 171 -14.66 2.97 11.01
C SER A 171 -15.83 3.66 11.72
N ARG A 172 -16.88 4.01 10.96
CA ARG A 172 -18.10 4.58 11.52
C ARG A 172 -18.84 3.54 12.36
N LEU A 173 -18.85 2.30 11.88
CA LEU A 173 -19.63 1.23 12.49
C LEU A 173 -18.97 0.71 13.79
N THR A 174 -17.70 0.37 13.75
CA THR A 174 -17.02 -0.32 14.86
C THR A 174 -16.16 0.58 15.72
N GLY A 175 -15.82 1.79 15.22
CA GLY A 175 -14.85 2.68 15.84
C GLY A 175 -13.41 2.20 15.75
N ALA A 176 -13.15 1.12 15.03
CA ALA A 176 -11.79 0.66 14.78
C ALA A 176 -11.02 1.68 13.94
N ARG A 177 -9.76 1.89 14.29
CA ARG A 177 -8.88 2.82 13.60
C ARG A 177 -7.84 2.08 12.77
N LEU A 178 -7.40 2.71 11.71
CA LEU A 178 -6.50 2.14 10.72
C LEU A 178 -5.53 3.22 10.23
N ILE A 179 -4.26 2.87 10.14
CA ILE A 179 -3.25 3.66 9.41
C ILE A 179 -3.07 3.02 8.05
N LEU A 180 -3.34 3.78 7.00
CA LEU A 180 -3.17 3.35 5.61
C LEU A 180 -2.11 4.22 4.94
N VAL A 181 -1.11 3.57 4.36
CA VAL A 181 0.01 4.21 3.67
C VAL A 181 -0.01 3.82 2.19
N ASN A 182 0.18 4.82 1.32
CA ASN A 182 0.40 4.63 -0.10
C ASN A 182 1.75 5.22 -0.48
N VAL A 183 2.67 4.40 -1.00
CA VAL A 183 4.03 4.81 -1.34
C VAL A 183 4.37 4.49 -2.79
N HIS A 184 5.17 5.36 -3.42
CA HIS A 184 5.83 5.08 -4.69
C HIS A 184 7.30 5.46 -4.57
N LEU A 185 8.18 4.45 -4.44
CA LEU A 185 9.62 4.63 -4.31
C LEU A 185 10.27 4.91 -5.67
N THR A 186 11.53 5.34 -5.65
CA THR A 186 12.29 5.60 -6.89
C THR A 186 12.40 4.34 -7.76
N TRP A 187 12.19 4.50 -9.06
CA TRP A 187 12.16 3.38 -10.01
C TRP A 187 13.54 2.83 -10.40
N ASP A 188 14.58 3.66 -10.32
CA ASP A 188 15.91 3.35 -10.82
C ASP A 188 16.54 2.17 -10.07
N SER A 189 16.83 1.08 -10.78
CA SER A 189 17.43 -0.13 -10.21
C SER A 189 18.85 0.10 -9.66
N ALA A 190 19.58 1.10 -10.17
CA ALA A 190 20.90 1.48 -9.68
C ALA A 190 20.87 2.22 -8.32
N LEU A 191 19.69 2.51 -7.79
CA LEU A 191 19.47 3.27 -6.56
C LEU A 191 18.82 2.43 -5.45
N ALA A 192 19.28 1.20 -5.26
CA ALA A 192 18.79 0.32 -4.19
C ALA A 192 18.97 0.96 -2.81
N ASP A 193 20.13 1.60 -2.58
CA ASP A 193 20.40 2.38 -1.38
C ASP A 193 19.36 3.50 -1.13
N VAL A 194 18.98 4.25 -2.17
CA VAL A 194 17.99 5.33 -2.05
C VAL A 194 16.61 4.78 -1.71
N LYS A 195 16.22 3.63 -2.27
CA LYS A 195 14.93 3.00 -1.98
C LYS A 195 14.82 2.60 -0.51
N VAL A 196 15.84 1.99 0.06
CA VAL A 196 15.81 1.62 1.49
C VAL A 196 15.89 2.85 2.40
N ILE A 197 16.59 3.91 2.00
CA ILE A 197 16.57 5.20 2.74
C ILE A 197 15.17 5.82 2.70
N GLN A 198 14.51 5.86 1.55
CA GLN A 198 13.12 6.32 1.45
C GLN A 198 12.18 5.49 2.34
N THR A 199 12.34 4.16 2.34
CA THR A 199 11.55 3.25 3.19
C THR A 199 11.84 3.48 4.67
N GLY A 200 13.09 3.65 5.07
CA GLY A 200 13.48 3.97 6.44
C GLY A 200 12.88 5.29 6.95
N ILE A 201 12.94 6.34 6.13
CA ILE A 201 12.29 7.62 6.42
C ILE A 201 10.78 7.44 6.58
N LEU A 202 10.14 6.68 5.70
CA LEU A 202 8.72 6.38 5.77
C LEU A 202 8.36 5.70 7.09
N MET A 203 9.07 4.63 7.44
CA MET A 203 8.76 3.83 8.62
C MET A 203 9.01 4.57 9.93
N GLU A 204 10.04 5.44 9.99
CA GLU A 204 10.21 6.35 11.13
C GLU A 204 9.04 7.31 11.29
N HIS A 205 8.51 7.87 10.18
CA HIS A 205 7.36 8.77 10.22
C HIS A 205 6.09 8.03 10.60
N VAL A 206 5.86 6.83 10.05
CA VAL A 206 4.74 5.97 10.45
C VAL A 206 4.81 5.67 11.94
N THR A 207 5.98 5.35 12.49
CA THR A 207 6.18 5.07 13.92
C THR A 207 5.78 6.28 14.79
N LYS A 208 6.31 7.47 14.48
CA LYS A 208 6.01 8.72 15.20
C LYS A 208 4.53 9.10 15.10
N LEU A 209 3.94 8.96 13.92
CA LEU A 209 2.52 9.25 13.74
C LEU A 209 1.63 8.23 14.45
N ALA A 210 1.98 6.96 14.45
CA ALA A 210 1.25 5.91 15.17
C ALA A 210 1.26 6.16 16.70
N GLU A 211 2.36 6.67 17.27
CA GLU A 211 2.41 7.10 18.67
C GLU A 211 1.45 8.26 18.95
N LYS A 212 1.39 9.25 18.06
CA LYS A 212 0.43 10.36 18.14
C LYS A 212 -1.01 9.82 18.00
N TYR A 213 -1.25 8.92 17.06
CA TYR A 213 -2.57 8.39 16.75
C TYR A 213 -3.12 7.47 17.84
N ALA A 214 -2.27 6.76 18.56
CA ALA A 214 -2.69 5.97 19.74
C ALA A 214 -3.37 6.82 20.82
N ARG A 215 -3.01 8.12 20.89
CA ARG A 215 -3.59 9.10 21.84
C ARG A 215 -4.65 10.01 21.20
N TRP A 216 -5.09 9.70 19.99
CA TRP A 216 -6.07 10.52 19.28
C TRP A 216 -7.42 10.53 20.02
N PRO A 217 -8.04 11.70 20.22
CA PRO A 217 -9.30 11.78 20.96
C PRO A 217 -10.42 10.99 20.26
N ALA A 218 -11.40 10.57 21.05
CA ALA A 218 -12.60 9.92 20.50
C ALA A 218 -13.39 10.89 19.60
N VAL A 219 -13.92 10.36 18.50
CA VAL A 219 -14.82 11.11 17.62
C VAL A 219 -16.20 11.16 18.27
N LYS A 220 -16.71 12.36 18.56
CA LYS A 220 -17.97 12.55 19.30
C LYS A 220 -19.20 12.50 18.40
N ASP A 221 -19.12 13.08 17.20
CA ASP A 221 -20.27 13.27 16.30
C ASP A 221 -20.14 12.39 15.05
N LYS A 222 -20.17 11.08 15.24
CA LYS A 222 -20.23 10.14 14.11
C LYS A 222 -21.66 10.08 13.58
N LYS A 223 -21.80 10.32 12.28
CA LYS A 223 -23.06 10.09 11.57
C LYS A 223 -22.90 8.90 10.64
N MET A 224 -23.87 7.99 10.64
CA MET A 224 -23.97 7.01 9.55
C MET A 224 -24.43 7.74 8.31
N ILE A 225 -23.81 7.41 7.17
CA ILE A 225 -24.13 8.00 5.87
C ILE A 225 -24.79 6.92 5.04
N THR A 226 -26.05 7.15 4.65
CA THR A 226 -26.73 6.31 3.66
C THR A 226 -26.25 6.72 2.28
N VAL A 227 -25.70 5.79 1.53
CA VAL A 227 -25.45 6.00 0.11
C VAL A 227 -26.80 5.86 -0.60
N PRO A 228 -27.26 6.86 -1.34
CA PRO A 228 -28.44 6.71 -2.17
C PRO A 228 -28.12 5.66 -3.25
N GLY A 229 -28.66 4.50 -3.12
CA GLY A 229 -28.54 3.44 -4.10
C GLY A 229 -29.76 2.57 -4.05
N GLY A 230 -30.48 2.52 -5.17
CA GLY A 230 -31.67 1.73 -5.38
C GLY A 230 -32.54 2.42 -6.42
N ASP A 231 -32.94 1.67 -7.44
CA ASP A 231 -33.96 2.12 -8.39
C ASP A 231 -35.26 2.38 -7.65
N GLU A 232 -36.12 3.29 -8.19
CA GLU A 232 -37.45 3.52 -7.67
C GLU A 232 -38.26 2.21 -7.63
N GLY A 233 -38.35 1.60 -6.44
CA GLY A 233 -39.01 0.30 -6.23
C GLY A 233 -38.32 -0.65 -5.28
N ASP A 234 -37.10 -0.38 -4.91
CA ASP A 234 -36.36 -1.21 -3.93
C ASP A 234 -36.94 -1.05 -2.50
N PRO A 235 -36.96 -2.12 -1.71
CA PRO A 235 -37.43 -2.04 -0.32
C PRO A 235 -36.54 -1.03 0.45
N PRO A 236 -37.14 -0.31 1.43
CA PRO A 236 -36.37 0.63 2.23
C PRO A 236 -35.17 -0.07 2.86
N PRO A 237 -34.01 0.59 2.88
CA PRO A 237 -32.80 0.00 3.46
C PRO A 237 -33.06 -0.41 4.92
N PRO A 238 -32.48 -1.52 5.40
CA PRO A 238 -32.64 -1.96 6.78
C PRO A 238 -32.22 -0.84 7.75
N PRO A 239 -32.77 -0.80 8.97
CA PRO A 239 -32.40 0.20 9.96
C PRO A 239 -30.90 0.21 10.14
N GLN A 240 -30.30 1.40 9.97
CA GLN A 240 -28.86 1.57 10.09
C GLN A 240 -28.42 1.27 11.52
N ALA A 241 -27.35 0.48 11.66
CA ALA A 241 -26.70 0.28 12.94
C ALA A 241 -26.20 1.63 13.50
N GLU A 242 -26.30 1.84 14.80
CA GLU A 242 -25.74 3.02 15.44
C GLU A 242 -24.21 3.01 15.33
N PRO A 243 -23.56 4.20 15.15
CA PRO A 243 -22.12 4.28 15.13
C PRO A 243 -21.49 3.76 16.43
N GLY A 244 -20.50 2.88 16.30
CA GLY A 244 -19.75 2.38 17.43
C GLY A 244 -18.84 3.44 18.06
N PRO A 245 -18.52 3.35 19.36
CA PRO A 245 -17.58 4.25 20.03
C PRO A 245 -16.17 4.09 19.43
N SER A 246 -15.38 5.18 19.42
CA SER A 246 -13.98 5.11 18.99
C SER A 246 -13.20 4.13 19.85
N GLN A 247 -12.44 3.25 19.21
CA GLN A 247 -11.58 2.33 19.92
C GLN A 247 -10.33 3.06 20.46
N GLU A 248 -9.88 2.63 21.64
CA GLU A 248 -8.67 3.15 22.27
C GLU A 248 -7.50 2.21 22.03
N TYR A 249 -6.30 2.77 21.85
CA TYR A 249 -5.06 2.04 21.63
C TYR A 249 -4.03 2.45 22.69
N ARG A 250 -3.22 1.50 23.16
CA ARG A 250 -2.24 1.70 24.24
C ARG A 250 -0.84 2.03 23.69
N SER A 251 -0.56 1.55 22.48
CA SER A 251 0.73 1.72 21.83
C SER A 251 0.56 1.93 20.32
N ASN A 252 1.62 2.39 19.68
CA ASN A 252 1.71 2.58 18.23
C ASN A 252 1.50 1.27 17.45
N THR A 253 1.92 0.13 17.99
CA THR A 253 1.83 -1.18 17.33
C THR A 253 0.46 -1.87 17.49
N GLU A 254 -0.43 -1.31 18.31
CA GLU A 254 -1.80 -1.84 18.45
C GLU A 254 -2.77 -1.32 17.38
N ILE A 255 -2.43 -0.24 16.69
CA ILE A 255 -3.25 0.30 15.61
C ILE A 255 -3.02 -0.54 14.36
N PRO A 256 -4.08 -1.06 13.70
CA PRO A 256 -3.96 -1.71 12.40
C PRO A 256 -3.21 -0.84 11.40
N LEU A 257 -2.17 -1.41 10.78
CA LEU A 257 -1.32 -0.73 9.81
C LEU A 257 -1.32 -1.50 8.50
N LEU A 258 -1.58 -0.78 7.40
CA LEU A 258 -1.43 -1.24 6.02
C LEU A 258 -0.49 -0.30 5.28
N VAL A 259 0.53 -0.86 4.63
CA VAL A 259 1.47 -0.10 3.78
C VAL A 259 1.44 -0.69 2.38
N CYS A 260 0.85 0.05 1.46
CA CYS A 260 0.63 -0.37 0.08
C CYS A 260 1.46 0.48 -0.88
N GLY A 261 1.78 -0.07 -2.03
CA GLY A 261 2.33 0.73 -3.11
C GLY A 261 3.28 0.00 -4.02
N ASP A 262 3.87 0.80 -4.91
CA ASP A 262 4.96 0.43 -5.78
C ASP A 262 6.30 0.72 -5.08
N PHE A 263 6.93 -0.33 -4.59
CA PHE A 263 8.22 -0.24 -3.89
C PHE A 263 9.41 -0.27 -4.86
N ASN A 264 9.16 -0.54 -6.14
CA ASN A 264 10.22 -0.66 -7.15
C ASN A 264 11.38 -1.57 -6.69
N SER A 265 11.08 -2.56 -5.85
CA SER A 265 12.04 -3.41 -5.16
C SER A 265 11.55 -4.85 -5.12
N THR A 266 12.41 -5.76 -5.50
CA THR A 266 12.15 -7.21 -5.48
C THR A 266 12.34 -7.81 -4.09
N GLU A 267 11.98 -9.06 -3.89
CA GLU A 267 12.02 -9.73 -2.59
C GLU A 267 13.45 -9.95 -2.03
N ASP A 268 14.47 -9.89 -2.87
CA ASP A 268 15.88 -10.01 -2.49
C ASP A 268 16.52 -8.65 -2.08
N SER A 269 15.74 -7.57 -2.05
CA SER A 269 16.21 -6.22 -1.72
C SER A 269 16.22 -5.92 -0.21
N SER A 270 17.05 -4.95 0.19
CA SER A 270 17.05 -4.39 1.55
C SER A 270 15.70 -3.74 1.92
N VAL A 271 14.94 -3.27 0.94
CA VAL A 271 13.58 -2.75 1.17
C VAL A 271 12.65 -3.86 1.65
N TYR A 272 12.65 -5.01 0.98
CA TYR A 272 11.85 -6.15 1.41
C TYR A 272 12.32 -6.70 2.76
N GLU A 273 13.64 -6.76 2.98
CA GLU A 273 14.20 -7.15 4.28
C GLU A 273 13.74 -6.21 5.39
N LEU A 274 13.84 -4.89 5.21
CA LEU A 274 13.36 -3.91 6.18
C LEU A 274 11.88 -4.12 6.51
N MET A 275 11.04 -4.25 5.49
CA MET A 275 9.58 -4.38 5.68
C MET A 275 9.21 -5.70 6.36
N SER A 276 9.84 -6.82 5.98
CA SER A 276 9.50 -8.16 6.48
C SER A 276 10.16 -8.50 7.83
N MET A 277 11.42 -8.09 8.01
CA MET A 277 12.21 -8.42 9.21
C MET A 277 12.20 -7.30 10.25
N GLY A 278 11.74 -6.10 9.87
CA GLY A 278 11.71 -4.92 10.73
C GLY A 278 13.05 -4.22 10.91
N ARG A 279 14.10 -4.68 10.24
CA ARG A 279 15.45 -4.09 10.34
C ARG A 279 16.31 -4.40 9.13
N VAL A 280 17.26 -3.52 8.84
CA VAL A 280 18.39 -3.71 7.93
C VAL A 280 19.67 -3.28 8.65
N PRO A 281 20.70 -4.13 8.71
CA PRO A 281 21.96 -3.78 9.38
C PRO A 281 22.76 -2.74 8.58
N PRO A 282 23.67 -1.98 9.23
CA PRO A 282 24.41 -0.91 8.57
C PRO A 282 25.42 -1.43 7.52
N ASP A 283 25.84 -2.67 7.65
CA ASP A 283 26.76 -3.36 6.73
C ASP A 283 26.08 -4.10 5.59
N HIS A 284 24.74 -3.92 5.42
CA HIS A 284 24.04 -4.49 4.28
C HIS A 284 24.66 -4.03 2.96
N LEU A 285 24.78 -4.94 1.98
CA LEU A 285 25.48 -4.70 0.71
C LEU A 285 24.97 -3.47 -0.05
N GLU A 286 23.67 -3.19 0.01
CA GLU A 286 23.07 -2.03 -0.64
C GLU A 286 23.32 -0.70 0.10
N LEU A 287 23.81 -0.72 1.35
CA LEU A 287 24.11 0.45 2.18
C LEU A 287 25.61 0.68 2.41
N SER A 288 26.42 -0.37 2.43
CA SER A 288 27.78 -0.36 2.97
C SER A 288 28.76 0.62 2.31
N ASN A 289 28.46 1.08 1.09
CA ASN A 289 29.33 2.01 0.35
C ASN A 289 28.87 3.47 0.40
N TYR A 290 27.83 3.77 1.21
CA TYR A 290 27.19 5.08 1.24
C TYR A 290 27.12 5.66 2.65
N HIS A 291 26.85 6.97 2.73
CA HIS A 291 26.77 7.71 3.98
C HIS A 291 25.42 8.43 4.10
N TYR A 292 24.53 7.87 4.92
CA TYR A 292 23.17 8.37 5.17
C TYR A 292 22.93 8.54 6.68
N GLY A 293 23.88 9.18 7.37
CA GLY A 293 23.75 9.49 8.80
C GLY A 293 23.63 8.23 9.67
N SER A 294 22.65 8.23 10.57
CA SER A 294 22.38 7.11 11.49
C SER A 294 22.00 5.84 10.76
N PHE A 295 21.33 5.93 9.60
CA PHE A 295 20.89 4.76 8.85
C PHE A 295 22.05 3.87 8.39
N THR A 296 23.17 4.46 8.01
CA THR A 296 24.38 3.72 7.63
C THR A 296 25.36 3.49 8.78
N ARG A 297 25.17 4.17 9.93
CA ARG A 297 25.96 3.95 11.13
C ARG A 297 25.37 2.90 12.06
N ASP A 298 24.06 2.95 12.27
CA ASP A 298 23.35 2.18 13.30
C ASP A 298 22.42 1.11 12.68
N GLY A 299 22.15 1.23 11.37
CA GLY A 299 21.13 0.45 10.66
C GLY A 299 19.78 1.16 10.64
N ILE A 300 18.80 0.51 10.02
CA ILE A 300 17.42 0.99 9.89
C ILE A 300 16.50 -0.02 10.57
N GLU A 301 15.58 0.43 11.41
CA GLU A 301 14.63 -0.44 12.08
C GLU A 301 13.25 0.22 12.27
N HIS A 302 12.22 -0.61 12.46
CA HIS A 302 10.88 -0.18 12.86
C HIS A 302 10.22 -1.22 13.80
N PRO A 303 9.27 -0.80 14.66
CA PRO A 303 8.70 -1.67 15.69
C PRO A 303 7.55 -2.58 15.20
N PHE A 304 7.12 -2.47 13.95
CA PHE A 304 5.95 -3.18 13.44
C PHE A 304 6.31 -4.60 13.00
N SER A 305 5.45 -5.58 13.35
CA SER A 305 5.52 -6.92 12.79
C SER A 305 4.72 -6.93 11.48
N LEU A 306 5.40 -6.78 10.36
CA LEU A 306 4.77 -6.70 9.04
C LEU A 306 4.96 -8.01 8.26
N ARG A 307 3.98 -8.31 7.41
CA ARG A 307 4.03 -9.39 6.44
C ARG A 307 3.37 -8.92 5.14
N ASP A 308 3.88 -9.36 4.01
CA ASP A 308 3.20 -9.18 2.74
C ASP A 308 1.94 -10.06 2.67
N ALA A 309 0.83 -9.50 2.22
CA ALA A 309 -0.44 -10.22 2.09
C ALA A 309 -0.34 -11.43 1.15
N TYR A 310 0.50 -11.34 0.13
CA TYR A 310 0.72 -12.38 -0.86
C TYR A 310 1.68 -13.49 -0.40
N ALA A 311 2.35 -13.33 0.72
CA ALA A 311 3.22 -14.36 1.30
C ALA A 311 2.48 -15.68 1.63
N HIS A 312 1.14 -15.64 1.72
CA HIS A 312 0.31 -16.82 1.98
C HIS A 312 0.18 -17.76 0.77
N ILE A 313 0.31 -17.24 -0.44
CA ILE A 313 0.20 -18.02 -1.69
C ILE A 313 1.55 -18.26 -2.37
N LYS A 314 2.64 -17.78 -1.77
CA LYS A 314 3.99 -17.97 -2.28
C LYS A 314 4.37 -19.45 -2.32
N GLY A 315 4.98 -19.90 -3.41
CA GLY A 315 5.33 -21.30 -3.66
C GLY A 315 4.14 -22.19 -4.03
N THR A 316 2.96 -21.64 -4.22
CA THR A 316 1.77 -22.37 -4.68
C THR A 316 1.52 -22.12 -6.18
N ALA A 317 0.56 -22.83 -6.75
CA ALA A 317 0.12 -22.59 -8.14
C ALA A 317 -0.57 -21.23 -8.34
N GLU A 318 -0.97 -20.57 -7.24
CA GLU A 318 -1.67 -19.28 -7.22
C GLU A 318 -0.72 -18.10 -6.97
N GLU A 319 0.58 -18.35 -6.87
CA GLU A 319 1.60 -17.30 -6.69
C GLU A 319 1.56 -16.28 -7.83
N LEU A 320 1.71 -14.99 -7.51
CA LEU A 320 1.85 -13.97 -8.54
C LEU A 320 3.19 -14.12 -9.25
N PRO A 321 3.20 -14.31 -10.57
CA PRO A 321 4.46 -14.40 -11.32
C PRO A 321 5.17 -13.05 -11.45
N PHE A 322 4.44 -11.96 -11.28
CA PHE A 322 4.91 -10.57 -11.34
C PHE A 322 3.80 -9.63 -10.88
N THR A 323 4.17 -8.40 -10.58
CA THR A 323 3.24 -7.25 -10.49
C THR A 323 3.52 -6.21 -11.58
N ASN A 324 4.76 -6.11 -12.09
CA ASN A 324 5.10 -5.36 -13.29
C ASN A 324 5.53 -6.33 -14.41
N TYR A 325 5.05 -6.10 -15.64
CA TYR A 325 5.33 -6.97 -16.79
C TYR A 325 5.59 -6.17 -18.05
N THR A 326 6.85 -6.02 -18.40
CA THR A 326 7.35 -5.42 -19.65
C THR A 326 8.28 -6.40 -20.37
N PRO A 327 8.64 -6.20 -21.65
CA PRO A 327 9.54 -7.12 -22.37
C PRO A 327 10.93 -7.28 -21.72
N GLY A 328 11.38 -6.30 -20.95
CA GLY A 328 12.70 -6.30 -20.30
C GLY A 328 12.66 -6.60 -18.80
N PHE A 329 11.46 -6.68 -18.20
CA PHE A 329 11.31 -6.87 -16.76
C PHE A 329 9.97 -7.54 -16.44
N ALA A 330 10.00 -8.57 -15.61
CA ALA A 330 8.81 -9.22 -15.07
C ALA A 330 9.13 -9.73 -13.65
N ASP A 331 8.63 -9.03 -12.64
CA ASP A 331 8.86 -9.39 -11.25
C ASP A 331 7.81 -8.73 -10.34
N VAL A 332 7.80 -9.14 -9.07
CA VAL A 332 6.96 -8.57 -8.02
C VAL A 332 7.67 -7.37 -7.39
N ILE A 333 7.10 -6.19 -7.52
CA ILE A 333 7.62 -4.93 -6.96
C ILE A 333 6.54 -4.08 -6.27
N ASP A 334 5.29 -4.54 -6.30
CA ASP A 334 4.15 -3.94 -5.62
C ASP A 334 3.72 -4.84 -4.47
N TYR A 335 3.46 -4.27 -3.30
CA TYR A 335 3.15 -5.03 -2.09
C TYR A 335 2.00 -4.41 -1.30
N ILE A 336 1.33 -5.25 -0.49
CA ILE A 336 0.41 -4.85 0.59
C ILE A 336 0.96 -5.43 1.89
N TRP A 337 1.71 -4.63 2.62
CA TRP A 337 2.23 -4.98 3.94
C TRP A 337 1.17 -4.72 5.00
N TYR A 338 0.99 -5.66 5.91
CA TYR A 338 0.03 -5.54 7.01
C TYR A 338 0.65 -5.91 8.36
N SER A 339 0.17 -5.27 9.43
CA SER A 339 0.60 -5.59 10.80
C SER A 339 -0.06 -6.88 11.29
N THR A 340 0.74 -7.93 11.47
CA THR A 340 0.28 -9.29 11.78
C THR A 340 -0.35 -9.44 13.15
N ASN A 341 -0.02 -8.57 14.09
CA ASN A 341 -0.61 -8.56 15.44
C ASN A 341 -2.01 -7.91 15.50
N THR A 342 -2.44 -7.23 14.44
CA THR A 342 -3.72 -6.50 14.42
C THR A 342 -4.65 -6.89 13.29
N LEU A 343 -4.11 -7.46 12.22
CA LEU A 343 -4.81 -7.85 11.01
C LEU A 343 -4.54 -9.32 10.66
N GLU A 344 -5.46 -9.93 9.94
CA GLU A 344 -5.33 -11.26 9.37
C GLU A 344 -5.90 -11.27 7.97
N VAL A 345 -5.20 -11.92 7.03
CA VAL A 345 -5.61 -11.99 5.61
C VAL A 345 -6.74 -12.99 5.46
N VAL A 346 -7.80 -12.59 4.77
CA VAL A 346 -8.94 -13.45 4.42
C VAL A 346 -8.80 -13.99 3.00
N ASP A 347 -8.54 -13.10 2.06
CA ASP A 347 -8.31 -13.45 0.66
C ASP A 347 -7.35 -12.48 -0.02
N VAL A 348 -6.84 -12.88 -1.19
CA VAL A 348 -6.03 -12.04 -2.07
C VAL A 348 -6.48 -12.22 -3.52
N LEU A 349 -6.26 -11.22 -4.36
CA LEU A 349 -6.54 -11.30 -5.80
C LEU A 349 -5.46 -12.15 -6.49
N GLY A 350 -5.85 -13.29 -7.03
CA GLY A 350 -4.96 -14.27 -7.66
C GLY A 350 -4.26 -13.78 -8.94
N PRO A 351 -3.44 -14.63 -9.57
CA PRO A 351 -2.64 -14.28 -10.74
C PRO A 351 -3.48 -14.04 -12.01
N PRO A 352 -2.90 -13.36 -13.02
CA PRO A 352 -3.49 -13.26 -14.34
C PRO A 352 -3.57 -14.63 -15.04
N ASP A 353 -4.48 -14.75 -16.02
CA ASP A 353 -4.64 -15.95 -16.85
C ASP A 353 -3.34 -16.31 -17.59
N ALA A 354 -2.73 -17.44 -17.21
CA ALA A 354 -1.48 -17.92 -17.79
C ALA A 354 -1.60 -18.23 -19.30
N ALA A 355 -2.78 -18.66 -19.79
CA ALA A 355 -3.00 -18.90 -21.21
C ALA A 355 -3.07 -17.57 -21.99
N TYR A 356 -3.60 -16.53 -21.39
CA TYR A 356 -3.59 -15.19 -21.96
C TYR A 356 -2.15 -14.64 -22.03
N LEU A 357 -1.37 -14.72 -20.96
CA LEU A 357 0.01 -14.23 -20.90
C LEU A 357 0.91 -14.84 -21.99
N LYS A 358 0.73 -16.13 -22.30
CA LYS A 358 1.47 -16.80 -23.40
C LYS A 358 1.19 -16.21 -24.78
N ARG A 359 0.09 -15.50 -24.97
CA ARG A 359 -0.32 -14.89 -26.25
C ARG A 359 0.03 -13.41 -26.35
N MET A 360 0.38 -12.78 -25.24
CA MET A 360 0.64 -11.34 -25.18
C MET A 360 2.10 -11.08 -24.85
N PRO A 361 2.75 -10.13 -25.55
CA PRO A 361 4.18 -9.88 -25.35
C PRO A 361 4.48 -9.25 -23.99
N ALA A 362 3.59 -8.39 -23.48
CA ALA A 362 3.76 -7.65 -22.22
C ALA A 362 2.56 -6.72 -21.97
N PHE A 363 2.68 -5.89 -20.94
CA PHE A 363 1.76 -4.81 -20.58
C PHE A 363 2.42 -3.43 -20.79
N PRO A 364 1.62 -2.34 -20.99
CA PRO A 364 0.17 -2.35 -21.17
C PRO A 364 -0.29 -2.98 -22.49
N ASN A 365 -1.57 -3.36 -22.57
CA ASN A 365 -2.22 -3.86 -23.77
C ASN A 365 -3.73 -3.57 -23.72
N TRP A 366 -4.52 -4.17 -24.63
CA TRP A 366 -5.97 -3.93 -24.68
C TRP A 366 -6.75 -4.26 -23.39
N HIS A 367 -6.28 -5.22 -22.60
CA HIS A 367 -7.00 -5.70 -21.41
C HIS A 367 -6.31 -5.31 -20.11
N PHE A 368 -5.05 -4.92 -20.17
CA PHE A 368 -4.27 -4.44 -19.04
C PHE A 368 -3.79 -3.02 -19.35
N PRO A 369 -4.45 -1.99 -18.80
CA PRO A 369 -4.21 -0.60 -19.18
C PRO A 369 -2.92 0.01 -18.58
N ALA A 370 -2.22 -0.70 -17.69
CA ALA A 370 -0.95 -0.31 -17.10
C ALA A 370 0.09 -1.42 -17.26
N ASP A 371 1.36 -1.12 -17.12
CA ASP A 371 2.45 -2.09 -17.08
C ASP A 371 2.54 -2.85 -15.76
N HIS A 372 1.80 -2.41 -14.76
CA HIS A 372 1.55 -3.14 -13.52
C HIS A 372 0.16 -3.79 -13.51
N ILE A 373 0.04 -4.92 -12.83
CA ILE A 373 -1.26 -5.46 -12.43
C ILE A 373 -1.65 -4.92 -11.05
N GLN A 374 -2.94 -4.84 -10.83
CA GLN A 374 -3.47 -4.52 -9.51
C GLN A 374 -3.27 -5.68 -8.54
N ILE A 375 -3.02 -5.34 -7.28
CA ILE A 375 -3.03 -6.25 -6.14
C ILE A 375 -4.14 -5.85 -5.17
N MET A 376 -4.75 -6.83 -4.53
CA MET A 376 -5.86 -6.62 -3.60
C MET A 376 -5.85 -7.71 -2.54
N ALA A 377 -6.16 -7.32 -1.31
CA ALA A 377 -6.33 -8.25 -0.20
C ALA A 377 -7.49 -7.81 0.69
N GLU A 378 -8.22 -8.77 1.21
CA GLU A 378 -9.18 -8.56 2.28
C GLU A 378 -8.59 -9.01 3.61
N PHE A 379 -8.83 -8.20 4.63
CA PHE A 379 -8.36 -8.44 6.00
C PHE A 379 -9.53 -8.43 6.97
N VAL A 380 -9.32 -9.10 8.10
CA VAL A 380 -10.12 -8.87 9.31
C VAL A 380 -9.29 -8.16 10.35
N ILE A 381 -9.92 -7.22 11.05
CA ILE A 381 -9.33 -6.58 12.23
C ILE A 381 -9.52 -7.51 13.41
N LYS A 382 -8.41 -7.99 13.99
CA LYS A 382 -8.42 -8.91 15.13
C LYS A 382 -9.09 -8.32 16.35
N GLY A 383 -10.01 -9.06 16.95
CA GLY A 383 -10.69 -8.69 18.19
C GLY A 383 -9.74 -8.61 19.39
N ARG A 384 -10.08 -7.80 20.41
CA ARG A 384 -9.24 -7.64 21.62
C ARG A 384 -9.02 -8.95 22.41
N LYS A 385 -9.96 -9.90 22.37
CA LYS A 385 -9.84 -11.19 23.07
C LYS A 385 -8.83 -12.11 22.38
N GLU A 386 -8.82 -12.14 21.07
CA GLU A 386 -7.89 -12.93 20.25
C GLU A 386 -6.46 -12.41 20.37
N LYS A 387 -6.28 -11.10 20.46
CA LYS A 387 -4.96 -10.46 20.70
C LYS A 387 -4.34 -10.94 22.02
N LYS A 388 -5.11 -11.06 23.09
CA LYS A 388 -4.61 -11.55 24.40
C LYS A 388 -4.20 -13.02 24.36
N GLN A 389 -4.95 -13.87 23.67
CA GLN A 389 -4.64 -15.29 23.55
C GLN A 389 -3.37 -15.53 22.72
N GLN A 390 -3.20 -14.83 21.62
CA GLN A 390 -1.99 -14.92 20.80
C GLN A 390 -0.75 -14.40 21.52
N GLN A 391 -0.85 -13.28 22.25
CA GLN A 391 0.26 -12.78 23.07
C GLN A 391 0.66 -13.78 24.17
N GLN A 392 -0.31 -14.43 24.82
CA GLN A 392 -0.03 -15.47 25.80
C GLN A 392 0.61 -16.71 25.17
N GLN A 393 0.18 -17.12 23.98
CA GLN A 393 0.78 -18.23 23.26
C GLN A 393 2.21 -17.93 22.79
N GLN A 394 2.48 -16.72 22.31
CA GLN A 394 3.82 -16.28 21.93
C GLN A 394 4.77 -16.18 23.13
N GLN A 395 4.30 -15.68 24.27
CA GLN A 395 5.08 -15.68 25.51
C GLN A 395 5.39 -17.08 26.00
N GLN A 396 4.42 -17.99 25.98
CA GLN A 396 4.64 -19.39 26.38
C GLN A 396 5.59 -20.12 25.42
N HIS A 397 5.58 -19.80 24.14
CA HIS A 397 6.52 -20.36 23.16
C HIS A 397 7.95 -19.85 23.41
N ALA A 398 8.11 -18.56 23.61
CA ALA A 398 9.40 -17.95 23.94
C ALA A 398 9.99 -18.46 25.27
N GLU A 399 9.15 -18.68 26.29
CA GLU A 399 9.56 -19.27 27.57
C GLU A 399 9.98 -20.74 27.43
N ARG A 400 9.33 -21.52 26.56
CA ARG A 400 9.72 -22.91 26.28
C ARG A 400 11.04 -23.01 25.53
N GLU A 401 11.30 -22.10 24.59
CA GLU A 401 12.57 -22.05 23.87
C GLU A 401 13.74 -21.61 24.77
N SER A 402 13.51 -20.66 25.67
CA SER A 402 14.52 -20.21 26.65
C SER A 402 14.78 -21.24 27.76
N GLY A 403 13.80 -22.10 28.09
CA GLY A 403 13.93 -23.13 29.11
C GLY A 403 14.64 -24.43 28.66
N SER A 404 14.78 -24.66 27.35
CA SER A 404 15.40 -25.87 26.81
C SER A 404 16.93 -25.79 26.69
N GLY A 405 17.56 -24.65 27.02
CA GLY A 405 18.99 -24.38 26.87
C GLY A 405 19.90 -24.72 28.08
N SER A 406 19.37 -25.21 29.22
CA SER A 406 20.17 -25.45 30.44
C SER A 406 20.32 -26.93 30.79
N GLY A 407 20.69 -27.75 29.83
CA GLY A 407 21.14 -29.13 30.03
C GLY A 407 22.67 -29.21 30.02
N THR A 408 23.35 -28.94 31.12
CA THR A 408 24.79 -29.24 31.30
C THR A 408 24.98 -30.74 31.30
N PRO A 409 25.92 -31.32 30.53
CA PRO A 409 26.31 -32.69 30.73
C PRO A 409 27.19 -32.75 31.98
N ARG A 410 26.76 -33.50 33.00
CA ARG A 410 27.65 -33.97 34.05
C ARG A 410 28.52 -35.09 33.49
N ALA A 411 29.78 -35.01 33.84
CA ALA A 411 30.93 -35.87 33.53
C ALA A 411 30.69 -37.38 33.66
#